data_99bf06ab21bacee0c7f739b821a7e357
#
_entry.id   99bf06ab21bacee0c7f739b821a7e357
#
_cell.length_a   1.000
_cell.length_b   1.000
_cell.length_c   1.000
_cell.angle_alpha   90.00
_cell.angle_beta   90.00
_cell.angle_gamma   90.00
#
_symmetry.space_group_name_H-M   'P 1'
#
loop_
_entity.id
_entity.type
_entity.pdbx_description
1 polymer ?
#
loop_
_entity_poly.entity_id
_entity_poly.type
_entity_poly.pdbx_seq_one_letter_code
_entity_poly.pdbx_strand_id
1 'polypeptide(L)'
;VVHRMPAHTRTVCLEFFGNAKDAVPSIVEIKDFMFAEQKRSGVLLAGLEHLDDRYLKAVGYATKSKRAAGSGSGLPKMVLIGDIAGENADDVARITSEVVRLANQRGGEGFVAVSAEARKKFWLDRKRTAAISRHTNAFKINEDVVIPLPRMADYTDGIERMNIELSL
;
A
#
# COMPACT_ATOMS: atom_id res chain seq x y z
N VAL A 1 16.84 7.78 16.87
CA VAL A 1 17.86 7.77 15.79
C VAL A 1 17.17 8.22 14.50
N VAL A 2 17.71 9.23 13.83
CA VAL A 2 17.20 9.73 12.55
C VAL A 2 18.19 9.30 11.46
N HIS A 3 17.68 8.69 10.40
CA HIS A 3 18.49 8.32 9.24
C HIS A 3 18.43 9.44 8.19
N ARG A 4 19.53 9.68 7.51
CA ARG A 4 19.55 10.55 6.35
C ARG A 4 18.71 9.90 5.24
N MET A 5 17.84 10.68 4.61
CA MET A 5 17.11 10.22 3.43
C MET A 5 18.07 10.10 2.24
N PRO A 6 18.01 9.00 1.48
CA PRO A 6 18.75 8.86 0.24
C PRO A 6 18.41 9.92 -0.80
N ALA A 7 19.32 10.16 -1.75
CA ALA A 7 19.21 11.22 -2.74
C ALA A 7 18.02 11.05 -3.70
N HIS A 8 17.68 9.82 -4.04
CA HIS A 8 16.63 9.50 -5.01
C HIS A 8 15.51 8.70 -4.35
N THR A 9 14.26 9.09 -4.61
CA THR A 9 13.07 8.40 -4.09
C THR A 9 12.01 8.34 -5.17
N ARG A 10 11.37 7.17 -5.30
CA ARG A 10 10.14 6.97 -6.08
C ARG A 10 9.06 6.41 -5.18
N THR A 11 7.82 6.85 -5.38
CA THR A 11 6.67 6.31 -4.66
C THR A 11 5.91 5.35 -5.58
N VAL A 12 5.60 4.17 -5.07
CA VAL A 12 4.71 3.20 -5.72
C VAL A 12 3.32 3.28 -5.08
N CYS A 13 2.30 3.09 -5.93
CA CYS A 13 0.92 2.87 -5.51
C CYS A 13 0.45 1.61 -6.24
N LEU A 14 0.13 0.57 -5.48
CA LEU A 14 -0.23 -0.75 -6.01
C LEU A 14 -1.70 -1.02 -5.63
N GLU A 15 -2.58 -1.09 -6.62
CA GLU A 15 -4.01 -1.31 -6.46
C GLU A 15 -4.35 -2.79 -6.70
N PHE A 16 -5.03 -3.44 -5.75
CA PHE A 16 -5.48 -4.83 -5.86
C PHE A 16 -7.00 -4.89 -5.81
N PHE A 17 -7.60 -5.49 -6.83
CA PHE A 17 -9.06 -5.57 -7.00
C PHE A 17 -9.66 -6.92 -6.61
N GLY A 18 -8.82 -7.95 -6.47
CA GLY A 18 -9.18 -9.28 -5.97
C GLY A 18 -9.35 -9.32 -4.45
N ASN A 19 -9.49 -10.53 -3.90
CA ASN A 19 -9.55 -10.72 -2.46
C ASN A 19 -8.26 -10.28 -1.78
N ALA A 20 -8.36 -9.76 -0.55
CA ALA A 20 -7.19 -9.38 0.24
C ALA A 20 -6.22 -10.56 0.45
N LYS A 21 -6.74 -11.79 0.58
CA LYS A 21 -5.93 -13.01 0.66
C LYS A 21 -5.00 -13.23 -0.53
N ASP A 22 -5.45 -12.86 -1.73
CA ASP A 22 -4.65 -13.02 -2.95
C ASP A 22 -3.53 -11.97 -3.04
N ALA A 23 -3.73 -10.83 -2.37
CA ALA A 23 -2.78 -9.72 -2.36
C ALA A 23 -1.69 -9.85 -1.27
N VAL A 24 -1.98 -10.49 -0.13
CA VAL A 24 -1.01 -10.66 0.96
C VAL A 24 0.30 -11.33 0.53
N PRO A 25 0.31 -12.39 -0.31
CA PRO A 25 1.56 -12.96 -0.83
C PRO A 25 2.43 -11.92 -1.57
N SER A 26 1.83 -10.94 -2.25
CA SER A 26 2.57 -9.86 -2.89
C SER A 26 3.33 -9.00 -1.89
N ILE A 27 2.75 -8.73 -0.71
CA ILE A 27 3.41 -7.94 0.34
C ILE A 27 4.67 -8.68 0.83
N VAL A 28 4.55 -9.98 1.09
CA VAL A 28 5.68 -10.80 1.53
C VAL A 28 6.77 -10.84 0.46
N GLU A 29 6.40 -11.08 -0.79
CA GLU A 29 7.32 -11.16 -1.92
C GLU A 29 8.06 -9.83 -2.17
N ILE A 30 7.32 -8.70 -2.14
CA ILE A 30 7.90 -7.36 -2.27
C ILE A 30 8.86 -7.09 -1.10
N LYS A 31 8.48 -7.41 0.13
CA LYS A 31 9.35 -7.25 1.30
C LYS A 31 10.64 -8.05 1.17
N ASP A 32 10.54 -9.33 0.81
CA ASP A 32 11.69 -10.21 0.69
C ASP A 32 12.62 -9.78 -0.45
N PHE A 33 12.06 -9.39 -1.59
CA PHE A 33 12.79 -8.78 -2.69
C PHE A 33 13.52 -7.50 -2.25
N MET A 34 12.83 -6.58 -1.57
CA MET A 34 13.43 -5.32 -1.14
C MET A 34 14.53 -5.51 -0.09
N PHE A 35 14.40 -6.49 0.81
CA PHE A 35 15.47 -6.82 1.76
C PHE A 35 16.72 -7.40 1.07
N ALA A 36 16.53 -8.19 0.02
CA ALA A 36 17.63 -8.68 -0.80
C ALA A 36 18.32 -7.53 -1.56
N GLU A 37 17.55 -6.65 -2.17
CA GLU A 37 18.04 -5.49 -2.90
C GLU A 37 18.75 -4.47 -1.98
N GLN A 38 18.26 -4.28 -0.77
CA GLN A 38 18.93 -3.40 0.21
C GLN A 38 20.35 -3.89 0.53
N LYS A 39 20.55 -5.21 0.67
CA LYS A 39 21.88 -5.79 0.88
C LYS A 39 22.78 -5.66 -0.36
N ARG A 40 22.20 -5.75 -1.55
CA ARG A 40 22.94 -5.76 -2.82
C ARG A 40 23.30 -4.36 -3.33
N SER A 41 22.36 -3.43 -3.29
CA SER A 41 22.47 -2.10 -3.91
C SER A 41 22.32 -0.94 -2.94
N GLY A 42 21.95 -1.20 -1.69
CA GLY A 42 21.64 -0.15 -0.72
C GLY A 42 20.28 0.52 -0.94
N VAL A 43 19.53 0.13 -1.97
CA VAL A 43 18.16 0.65 -2.19
C VAL A 43 17.23 0.02 -1.18
N LEU A 44 16.47 0.85 -0.48
CA LEU A 44 15.62 0.43 0.62
C LEU A 44 14.13 0.76 0.36
N LEU A 45 13.26 0.00 0.99
CA LEU A 45 11.86 0.32 1.15
C LEU A 45 11.72 1.21 2.39
N ALA A 46 11.58 2.52 2.17
CA ALA A 46 11.55 3.51 3.26
C ALA A 46 10.23 3.51 4.03
N GLY A 47 9.18 2.97 3.45
CA GLY A 47 7.88 2.78 4.07
C GLY A 47 6.95 2.05 3.11
N LEU A 48 6.04 1.25 3.67
CA LEU A 48 4.96 0.59 2.93
C LEU A 48 3.70 0.63 3.79
N GLU A 49 2.70 1.37 3.34
CA GLU A 49 1.41 1.53 4.00
C GLU A 49 0.36 0.68 3.30
N HIS A 50 -0.46 0.00 4.08
CA HIS A 50 -1.61 -0.75 3.61
C HIS A 50 -2.90 0.05 3.87
N LEU A 51 -3.71 0.21 2.84
CA LEU A 51 -5.03 0.84 2.91
C LEU A 51 -6.08 -0.19 2.48
N ASP A 52 -7.00 -0.51 3.37
CA ASP A 52 -8.11 -1.43 3.10
C ASP A 52 -9.28 -0.74 2.36
N ASP A 53 -10.24 -1.52 1.87
CA ASP A 53 -11.38 -1.01 1.10
C ASP A 53 -12.32 -0.12 1.93
N ARG A 54 -12.42 -0.33 3.23
CA ARG A 54 -13.23 0.51 4.13
C ARG A 54 -12.61 1.90 4.25
N TYR A 55 -11.29 1.94 4.45
CA TYR A 55 -10.53 3.19 4.47
C TYR A 55 -10.63 3.92 3.12
N LEU A 56 -10.42 3.22 2.00
CA LEU A 56 -10.48 3.79 0.65
C LEU A 56 -11.85 4.41 0.37
N LYS A 57 -12.92 3.74 0.78
CA LYS A 57 -14.29 4.25 0.67
C LYS A 57 -14.51 5.50 1.53
N ALA A 58 -14.03 5.48 2.77
CA ALA A 58 -14.21 6.58 3.72
C ALA A 58 -13.49 7.86 3.30
N VAL A 59 -12.31 7.75 2.66
CA VAL A 59 -11.54 8.92 2.17
C VAL A 59 -11.93 9.38 0.78
N GLY A 60 -12.87 8.68 0.12
CA GLY A 60 -13.23 8.94 -1.28
C GLY A 60 -12.06 8.73 -2.23
N TYR A 61 -11.37 7.59 -2.07
CA TYR A 61 -10.21 7.27 -2.89
C TYR A 61 -10.54 7.25 -4.38
N ALA A 62 -9.75 7.96 -5.18
CA ALA A 62 -9.84 7.91 -6.63
C ALA A 62 -8.84 6.88 -7.17
N THR A 63 -9.35 5.75 -7.71
CA THR A 63 -8.51 4.74 -8.35
C THR A 63 -7.70 5.35 -9.49
N LYS A 64 -6.47 4.90 -9.65
CA LYS A 64 -5.58 5.26 -10.74
C LYS A 64 -5.75 4.32 -11.93
N SER A 65 -6.35 3.15 -11.69
CA SER A 65 -6.64 2.14 -12.71
C SER A 65 -7.74 2.60 -13.67
N LYS A 66 -7.41 2.63 -14.96
CA LYS A 66 -8.39 2.88 -16.02
C LYS A 66 -9.31 1.67 -16.28
N ARG A 67 -8.84 0.45 -15.97
CA ARG A 67 -9.63 -0.79 -16.12
C ARG A 67 -10.79 -0.79 -15.12
N ALA A 68 -10.54 -0.39 -13.89
CA ALA A 68 -11.58 -0.28 -12.86
C ALA A 68 -12.65 0.74 -13.23
N ALA A 69 -12.29 1.86 -13.85
CA ALA A 69 -13.23 2.90 -14.27
C ALA A 69 -14.19 2.43 -15.38
N GLY A 70 -13.77 1.47 -16.22
CA GLY A 70 -14.58 0.96 -17.34
C GLY A 70 -15.36 -0.32 -17.06
N SER A 71 -14.98 -1.10 -16.06
CA SER A 71 -15.51 -2.46 -15.82
C SER A 71 -16.54 -2.56 -14.72
N GLY A 72 -16.90 -1.46 -14.06
CA GLY A 72 -17.78 -1.49 -12.88
C GLY A 72 -17.19 -2.19 -11.66
N SER A 73 -15.87 -2.52 -11.68
CA SER A 73 -15.21 -3.25 -10.61
C SER A 73 -15.03 -2.46 -9.30
N GLY A 74 -15.44 -1.18 -9.30
CA GLY A 74 -15.45 -0.39 -8.08
C GLY A 74 -14.08 0.02 -7.56
N LEU A 75 -13.99 0.25 -6.25
CA LEU A 75 -12.73 0.57 -5.57
C LEU A 75 -11.86 -0.68 -5.41
N PRO A 76 -10.51 -0.51 -5.39
CA PRO A 76 -9.62 -1.60 -5.01
C PRO A 76 -9.98 -2.13 -3.61
N LYS A 77 -9.75 -3.42 -3.41
CA LYS A 77 -9.91 -4.05 -2.09
C LYS A 77 -8.74 -3.77 -1.17
N MET A 78 -7.59 -3.48 -1.76
CA MET A 78 -6.38 -3.12 -1.06
C MET A 78 -5.53 -2.18 -1.92
N VAL A 79 -4.93 -1.19 -1.29
CA VAL A 79 -3.90 -0.34 -1.88
C VAL A 79 -2.66 -0.38 -1.00
N LEU A 80 -1.50 -0.57 -1.63
CA LEU A 80 -0.21 -0.39 -0.99
C LEU A 80 0.43 0.89 -1.53
N ILE A 81 0.87 1.76 -0.62
CA ILE A 81 1.64 2.96 -0.96
C ILE A 81 2.99 2.87 -0.28
N GLY A 82 4.07 3.01 -1.02
CA GLY A 82 5.42 2.88 -0.46
C GLY A 82 6.45 3.75 -1.16
N ASP A 83 7.50 4.11 -0.42
CA ASP A 83 8.65 4.85 -0.93
C ASP A 83 9.86 3.92 -1.09
N ILE A 84 10.43 3.89 -2.28
CA ILE A 84 11.66 3.18 -2.63
C ILE A 84 12.75 4.22 -2.81
N ALA A 85 13.81 4.13 -2.01
CA ALA A 85 14.83 5.17 -1.93
C ALA A 85 16.25 4.59 -1.99
N GLY A 86 17.17 5.33 -2.61
CA GLY A 86 18.58 4.95 -2.77
C GLY A 86 19.46 6.08 -3.25
N GLU A 87 20.77 5.86 -3.26
CA GLU A 87 21.74 6.86 -3.71
C GLU A 87 21.94 6.85 -5.24
N ASN A 88 21.58 5.77 -5.94
CA ASN A 88 21.70 5.65 -7.39
C ASN A 88 20.29 5.69 -8.04
N ALA A 89 20.09 6.63 -8.96
CA ALA A 89 18.79 6.85 -9.62
C ALA A 89 18.34 5.67 -10.50
N ASP A 90 19.30 5.01 -11.17
CA ASP A 90 19.02 3.90 -12.08
C ASP A 90 18.64 2.64 -11.30
N ASP A 91 19.32 2.37 -10.19
CA ASP A 91 18.96 1.28 -9.30
C ASP A 91 17.57 1.49 -8.68
N VAL A 92 17.27 2.71 -8.22
CA VAL A 92 15.92 3.05 -7.71
C VAL A 92 14.88 2.85 -8.81
N ALA A 93 15.18 3.25 -10.06
CA ALA A 93 14.28 3.06 -11.19
C ALA A 93 14.02 1.59 -11.50
N ARG A 94 15.08 0.80 -11.62
CA ARG A 94 15.04 -0.64 -11.90
C ARG A 94 14.26 -1.39 -10.81
N ILE A 95 14.60 -1.16 -9.56
CA ILE A 95 13.97 -1.83 -8.42
C ILE A 95 12.49 -1.44 -8.29
N THR A 96 12.16 -0.17 -8.50
CA THR A 96 10.76 0.29 -8.52
C THR A 96 9.95 -0.42 -9.60
N SER A 97 10.52 -0.59 -10.80
CA SER A 97 9.87 -1.31 -11.91
C SER A 97 9.65 -2.79 -11.57
N GLU A 98 10.59 -3.41 -10.88
CA GLU A 98 10.46 -4.79 -10.45
C GLU A 98 9.38 -4.96 -9.37
N VAL A 99 9.27 -4.05 -8.41
CA VAL A 99 8.18 -4.05 -7.42
C VAL A 99 6.81 -3.96 -8.09
N VAL A 100 6.66 -3.10 -9.10
CA VAL A 100 5.43 -3.00 -9.90
C VAL A 100 5.16 -4.32 -10.64
N ARG A 101 6.19 -4.93 -11.22
CA ARG A 101 6.06 -6.22 -11.92
C ARG A 101 5.56 -7.34 -10.99
N LEU A 102 6.13 -7.43 -9.79
CA LEU A 102 5.71 -8.40 -8.77
C LEU A 102 4.23 -8.21 -8.39
N ALA A 103 3.80 -6.96 -8.15
CA ALA A 103 2.40 -6.68 -7.87
C ALA A 103 1.47 -7.06 -9.04
N ASN A 104 1.86 -6.72 -10.27
CA ASN A 104 1.07 -7.01 -11.46
C ASN A 104 0.91 -8.51 -11.72
N GLN A 105 1.91 -9.32 -11.40
CA GLN A 105 1.84 -10.79 -11.50
C GLN A 105 0.80 -11.42 -10.57
N ARG A 106 0.43 -10.72 -9.50
CA ARG A 106 -0.58 -11.14 -8.52
C ARG A 106 -1.92 -10.43 -8.70
N GLY A 107 -2.20 -9.93 -9.91
CA GLY A 107 -3.46 -9.28 -10.23
C GLY A 107 -3.59 -7.85 -9.67
N GLY A 108 -2.48 -7.24 -9.25
CA GLY A 108 -2.42 -5.83 -8.93
C GLY A 108 -2.20 -4.96 -10.17
N GLU A 109 -2.41 -3.66 -10.03
CA GLU A 109 -1.97 -2.62 -10.96
C GLU A 109 -1.06 -1.64 -10.22
N GLY A 110 0.19 -1.52 -10.70
CA GLY A 110 1.18 -0.64 -10.09
C GLY A 110 1.38 0.66 -10.84
N PHE A 111 1.45 1.75 -10.08
CA PHE A 111 1.69 3.11 -10.56
C PHE A 111 2.91 3.69 -9.85
N VAL A 112 3.71 4.48 -10.57
CA VAL A 112 4.95 5.09 -10.05
C VAL A 112 4.86 6.60 -10.13
N ALA A 113 5.15 7.25 -9.01
CA ALA A 113 5.35 8.69 -8.94
C ALA A 113 6.84 9.01 -8.78
N VAL A 114 7.38 9.80 -9.71
CA VAL A 114 8.80 10.19 -9.74
C VAL A 114 8.99 11.61 -9.21
N SER A 115 8.17 12.57 -9.67
CA SER A 115 8.30 13.96 -9.20
C SER A 115 7.80 14.13 -7.76
N ALA A 116 8.32 15.12 -7.07
CA ALA A 116 7.93 15.44 -5.69
C ALA A 116 6.42 15.72 -5.57
N GLU A 117 5.84 16.40 -6.57
CA GLU A 117 4.41 16.71 -6.64
C GLU A 117 3.57 15.46 -6.81
N ALA A 118 3.97 14.55 -7.72
CA ALA A 118 3.27 13.29 -7.93
C ALA A 118 3.32 12.39 -6.70
N ARG A 119 4.50 12.29 -6.05
CA ARG A 119 4.66 11.55 -4.80
C ARG A 119 3.77 12.12 -3.69
N LYS A 120 3.74 13.44 -3.55
CA LYS A 120 2.90 14.13 -2.57
C LYS A 120 1.41 13.82 -2.77
N LYS A 121 0.96 13.70 -4.05
CA LYS A 121 -0.42 13.31 -4.38
C LYS A 121 -0.73 11.88 -3.94
N PHE A 122 0.19 10.92 -4.11
CA PHE A 122 -0.01 9.54 -3.65
C PHE A 122 -0.15 9.46 -2.12
N TRP A 123 0.70 10.20 -1.39
CA TRP A 123 0.64 10.25 0.06
C TRP A 123 -0.52 11.08 0.63
N LEU A 124 -1.19 11.89 -0.20
CA LEU A 124 -2.33 12.70 0.24
C LEU A 124 -3.49 11.83 0.71
N ASP A 125 -3.74 10.71 0.04
CA ASP A 125 -4.82 9.78 0.41
C ASP A 125 -4.60 9.21 1.82
N ARG A 126 -3.35 8.96 2.20
CA ARG A 126 -2.98 8.52 3.55
C ARG A 126 -3.18 9.61 4.63
N LYS A 127 -2.97 10.87 4.26
CA LYS A 127 -3.09 12.00 5.21
C LYS A 127 -4.54 12.37 5.57
N ARG A 128 -5.52 11.85 4.83
CA ARG A 128 -6.94 12.14 5.06
C ARG A 128 -7.56 11.39 6.24
N THR A 129 -6.78 10.66 7.02
CA THR A 129 -7.25 9.90 8.21
C THR A 129 -8.07 10.75 9.18
N ALA A 130 -7.72 12.02 9.37
CA ALA A 130 -8.49 12.92 10.22
C ALA A 130 -9.88 13.29 9.67
N ALA A 131 -10.11 13.11 8.36
CA ALA A 131 -11.41 13.38 7.75
C ALA A 131 -12.44 12.26 8.04
N ILE A 132 -11.98 11.04 8.29
CA ILE A 132 -12.84 9.88 8.55
C ILE A 132 -13.64 10.07 9.84
N SER A 133 -12.99 10.56 10.89
CA SER A 133 -13.64 10.82 12.18
C SER A 133 -14.71 11.92 12.13
N ARG A 134 -14.70 12.77 11.11
CA ARG A 134 -15.71 13.83 10.90
C ARG A 134 -16.95 13.34 10.15
N HIS A 135 -16.83 12.25 9.39
CA HIS A 135 -17.90 11.72 8.55
C HIS A 135 -18.53 10.43 9.07
N THR A 136 -17.93 9.84 10.09
CA THR A 136 -18.46 8.65 10.75
C THR A 136 -18.65 8.97 12.22
N ASN A 137 -19.84 8.73 12.77
CA ASN A 137 -20.09 8.78 14.22
C ASN A 137 -19.37 7.63 14.97
N ALA A 138 -18.41 6.99 14.33
CA ALA A 138 -17.68 5.88 14.90
C ALA A 138 -16.56 6.40 15.81
N PHE A 139 -16.49 5.84 17.01
CA PHE A 139 -15.33 6.01 17.86
C PHE A 139 -14.10 5.43 17.15
N LYS A 140 -13.08 6.26 16.98
CA LYS A 140 -11.79 5.80 16.48
C LYS A 140 -11.02 5.15 17.64
N ILE A 141 -10.94 3.85 17.63
CA ILE A 141 -10.03 3.10 18.49
C ILE A 141 -8.71 2.97 17.74
N ASN A 142 -7.66 3.59 18.27
CA ASN A 142 -6.31 3.40 17.75
C ASN A 142 -5.67 2.27 18.54
N GLU A 143 -5.58 1.11 17.93
CA GLU A 143 -4.82 -0.01 18.47
C GLU A 143 -3.69 -0.34 17.50
N ASP A 144 -2.46 -0.22 17.99
CA ASP A 144 -1.29 -0.66 17.26
C ASP A 144 -1.10 -2.15 17.50
N VAL A 145 -1.25 -2.95 16.46
CA VAL A 145 -1.11 -4.39 16.51
C VAL A 145 0.10 -4.82 15.71
N VAL A 146 0.91 -5.70 16.27
CA VAL A 146 2.03 -6.31 15.57
C VAL A 146 1.69 -7.75 15.25
N ILE A 147 1.58 -8.07 13.97
CA ILE A 147 1.32 -9.41 13.46
C ILE A 147 2.39 -9.81 12.43
N PRO A 148 2.78 -11.09 12.39
CA PRO A 148 3.64 -11.58 11.31
C PRO A 148 2.94 -11.39 9.96
N LEU A 149 3.64 -10.83 8.97
CA LEU A 149 3.06 -10.55 7.64
C LEU A 149 2.35 -11.76 7.00
N PRO A 150 2.86 -13.00 7.07
CA PRO A 150 2.15 -14.16 6.54
C PRO A 150 0.79 -14.44 7.20
N ARG A 151 0.56 -13.92 8.42
CA ARG A 151 -0.70 -14.06 9.17
C ARG A 151 -1.67 -12.88 8.95
N MET A 152 -1.29 -11.92 8.12
CA MET A 152 -2.09 -10.71 7.90
C MET A 152 -3.48 -11.01 7.30
N ALA A 153 -3.56 -12.00 6.40
CA ALA A 153 -4.84 -12.43 5.83
C ALA A 153 -5.78 -13.01 6.90
N ASP A 154 -5.25 -13.91 7.76
CA ASP A 154 -6.02 -14.51 8.86
C ASP A 154 -6.51 -13.44 9.85
N TYR A 155 -5.66 -12.44 10.13
CA TYR A 155 -6.02 -11.32 10.99
C TYR A 155 -7.17 -10.49 10.39
N THR A 156 -7.07 -10.13 9.10
CA THR A 156 -8.10 -9.35 8.41
C THR A 156 -9.44 -10.09 8.40
N ASP A 157 -9.44 -11.38 8.06
CA ASP A 157 -10.64 -12.22 8.08
C ASP A 157 -11.23 -12.35 9.50
N GLY A 158 -10.37 -12.46 10.52
CA GLY A 158 -10.78 -12.54 11.91
C GLY A 158 -11.46 -11.26 12.39
N ILE A 159 -10.90 -10.10 12.06
CA ILE A 159 -11.50 -8.79 12.37
C ILE A 159 -12.83 -8.61 11.65
N GLU A 160 -12.92 -8.98 10.37
CA GLU A 160 -14.17 -8.86 9.62
C GLU A 160 -15.28 -9.74 10.24
N ARG A 161 -14.96 -10.99 10.58
CA ARG A 161 -15.89 -11.90 11.26
C ARG A 161 -16.36 -11.34 12.61
N MET A 162 -15.44 -10.86 13.45
CA MET A 162 -15.80 -10.26 14.75
C MET A 162 -16.70 -9.03 14.57
N ASN A 163 -16.39 -8.18 13.59
CA ASN A 163 -17.23 -7.02 13.31
C ASN A 163 -18.66 -7.40 12.90
N ILE A 164 -18.84 -8.47 12.11
CA ILE A 164 -20.17 -8.98 11.73
C ILE A 164 -20.88 -9.56 12.96
N GLU A 165 -20.20 -10.39 13.74
CA GLU A 165 -20.78 -11.06 14.92
C GLU A 165 -21.18 -10.08 16.03
N LEU A 166 -20.44 -8.97 16.19
CA LEU A 166 -20.66 -7.98 17.25
C LEU A 166 -21.44 -6.74 16.80
N SER A 167 -21.84 -6.66 15.52
CA SER A 167 -22.63 -5.56 14.95
C SER A 167 -24.15 -5.73 15.15
N LEU A 168 -24.58 -6.33 16.26
CA LEU A 168 -26.00 -6.52 16.62
C LEU A 168 -26.57 -5.30 17.33
#